data_415e15ccc1f5c26ecfca4faf002bb548
#
_entry.id   415e15ccc1f5c26ecfca4faf002bb548
#
_cell.length_a   1.000
_cell.length_b   1.000
_cell.length_c   1.000
_cell.angle_alpha   90.00
_cell.angle_beta   90.00
_cell.angle_gamma   90.00
#
_symmetry.space_group_name_H-M   'P 1'
#
loop_
_entity.id
_entity.type
_entity.pdbx_description
1 polymer ?
#
loop_
_entity_poly.entity_id
_entity_poly.type
_entity_poly.pdbx_seq_one_letter_code
_entity_poly.pdbx_strand_id
1 'polypeptide(L)'
;MINSSIITYYQFLLMSISLISMLTGEVFPVTDIMINGDQDSRVNIVFLGDGYTQEEMNDYIDDVGEVVEGLFSAVPYSNYINYFNVFAIEVPSNESGTDHPGTANDCGGDAGNVFYADTYFNSTFDYYGIHRLLVPLNTSAAYDVLIDNTPQWDIVFLMVNTTIYGGSGGAFATFSRNAASTEIAVHELGHSFAGLADEYWYSGWETANMTQESNPLLNKWNPWLYDNDIG
;
A
#
# COMPACT_ATOMS: atom_id res chain seq x y z
N MET A 1 -18.44 -41.11 39.25
CA MET A 1 -19.24 -39.91 39.00
C MET A 1 -18.28 -38.72 39.00
N ILE A 2 -18.02 -38.12 37.86
CA ILE A 2 -17.17 -36.91 37.73
C ILE A 2 -18.01 -35.74 38.27
N ASN A 3 -17.44 -34.98 39.19
CA ASN A 3 -18.13 -33.90 39.90
C ASN A 3 -18.49 -32.79 38.88
N SER A 4 -19.78 -32.40 38.81
CA SER A 4 -20.30 -31.41 37.89
C SER A 4 -19.56 -30.06 37.98
N SER A 5 -19.05 -29.71 39.14
CA SER A 5 -18.25 -28.50 39.37
C SER A 5 -16.89 -28.52 38.65
N ILE A 6 -16.30 -29.68 38.44
CA ILE A 6 -15.03 -29.83 37.69
C ILE A 6 -15.27 -29.61 36.20
N ILE A 7 -16.36 -30.14 35.66
CA ILE A 7 -16.73 -29.98 34.26
C ILE A 7 -16.99 -28.50 33.95
N THR A 8 -17.70 -27.79 34.82
CA THR A 8 -17.98 -26.35 34.66
C THR A 8 -16.68 -25.53 34.71
N TYR A 9 -15.75 -25.86 35.60
CA TYR A 9 -14.45 -25.18 35.69
C TYR A 9 -13.61 -25.34 34.43
N TYR A 10 -13.54 -26.56 33.85
CA TYR A 10 -12.85 -26.82 32.58
C TYR A 10 -13.50 -26.13 31.42
N GLN A 11 -14.82 -26.02 31.37
CA GLN A 11 -15.53 -25.27 30.34
C GLN A 11 -15.25 -23.77 30.41
N PHE A 12 -15.20 -23.18 31.61
CA PHE A 12 -14.81 -21.80 31.84
C PHE A 12 -13.34 -21.54 31.46
N LEU A 13 -12.45 -22.47 31.81
CA LEU A 13 -11.03 -22.36 31.46
C LEU A 13 -10.80 -22.44 29.95
N LEU A 14 -11.44 -23.37 29.27
CA LEU A 14 -11.37 -23.49 27.81
C LEU A 14 -11.97 -22.27 27.11
N MET A 15 -13.08 -21.74 27.62
CA MET A 15 -13.70 -20.54 27.07
C MET A 15 -12.86 -19.27 27.30
N SER A 16 -12.16 -19.16 28.45
CA SER A 16 -11.22 -18.07 28.71
C SER A 16 -9.95 -18.15 27.85
N ILE A 17 -9.42 -19.35 27.61
CA ILE A 17 -8.28 -19.56 26.71
C ILE A 17 -8.67 -19.23 25.25
N SER A 18 -9.87 -19.63 24.81
CA SER A 18 -10.39 -19.27 23.49
C SER A 18 -10.64 -17.77 23.31
N LEU A 19 -11.05 -17.07 24.39
CA LEU A 19 -11.22 -15.62 24.37
C LEU A 19 -9.89 -14.84 24.32
N ILE A 20 -8.85 -15.38 24.95
CA ILE A 20 -7.50 -14.78 24.94
C ILE A 20 -6.87 -14.93 23.55
N SER A 21 -7.08 -16.04 22.87
CA SER A 21 -6.57 -16.23 21.50
C SER A 21 -7.28 -15.34 20.44
N MET A 22 -8.46 -14.79 20.76
CA MET A 22 -9.14 -13.80 19.91
C MET A 22 -8.68 -12.35 20.14
N LEU A 23 -7.81 -12.11 21.11
CA LEU A 23 -7.30 -10.77 21.47
C LEU A 23 -5.83 -10.56 21.10
N THR A 24 -5.16 -11.54 20.54
CA THR A 24 -3.81 -11.36 19.99
C THR A 24 -3.94 -11.12 18.51
N GLY A 25 -3.60 -9.90 18.05
CA GLY A 25 -3.44 -9.59 16.65
C GLY A 25 -2.47 -10.54 15.95
N GLU A 26 -2.53 -10.65 14.66
CA GLU A 26 -1.64 -11.50 13.90
C GLU A 26 -0.30 -10.77 13.70
N VAL A 27 0.77 -11.35 14.27
CA VAL A 27 2.10 -10.75 14.25
C VAL A 27 2.91 -11.38 13.13
N PHE A 28 3.33 -10.53 12.18
CA PHE A 28 4.19 -10.89 11.06
C PHE A 28 5.61 -10.35 11.25
N PRO A 29 6.64 -10.95 10.62
CA PRO A 29 7.95 -10.35 10.56
C PRO A 29 7.90 -8.96 9.92
N VAL A 30 8.68 -8.03 10.47
CA VAL A 30 8.85 -6.69 9.91
C VAL A 30 10.32 -6.51 9.59
N THR A 31 10.62 -6.26 8.32
CA THR A 31 11.98 -6.00 7.85
C THR A 31 12.22 -4.52 7.69
N ASP A 32 13.31 -4.03 8.30
CA ASP A 32 13.83 -2.68 8.15
C ASP A 32 14.50 -2.53 6.77
N ILE A 33 13.83 -1.86 5.83
CA ILE A 33 14.41 -1.61 4.49
C ILE A 33 15.33 -0.40 4.51
N MET A 34 14.90 0.69 5.17
CA MET A 34 15.70 1.92 5.30
C MET A 34 15.34 2.61 6.61
N ILE A 35 16.33 2.83 7.47
CA ILE A 35 16.14 3.50 8.76
C ILE A 35 17.07 4.71 8.84
N ASN A 36 16.47 5.90 8.94
CA ASN A 36 17.17 7.18 9.04
C ASN A 36 16.96 7.91 10.38
N GLY A 37 16.18 7.33 11.28
CA GLY A 37 15.97 7.86 12.62
C GLY A 37 14.78 7.26 13.35
N ASP A 38 14.47 7.83 14.52
CA ASP A 38 13.35 7.38 15.34
C ASP A 38 12.03 7.52 14.59
N GLN A 39 11.15 6.52 14.69
CA GLN A 39 9.86 6.50 14.01
C GLN A 39 8.99 7.73 14.34
N ASP A 40 9.03 8.20 15.59
CA ASP A 40 8.27 9.39 16.02
C ASP A 40 8.75 10.70 15.37
N SER A 41 9.88 10.70 14.67
CA SER A 41 10.49 11.88 14.06
C SER A 41 10.75 11.75 12.56
N ARG A 42 10.23 10.71 11.95
CA ARG A 42 10.35 10.41 10.50
C ARG A 42 8.99 10.11 9.91
N VAL A 43 8.91 10.28 8.59
CA VAL A 43 7.78 9.75 7.80
C VAL A 43 8.02 8.27 7.58
N ASN A 44 7.14 7.43 8.10
CA ASN A 44 7.27 5.98 8.04
C ASN A 44 6.45 5.43 6.88
N ILE A 45 7.14 4.96 5.86
CA ILE A 45 6.54 4.23 4.73
C ILE A 45 6.52 2.75 5.10
N VAL A 46 5.37 2.12 4.96
CA VAL A 46 5.22 0.68 5.21
C VAL A 46 4.75 -0.01 3.94
N PHE A 47 5.49 -1.03 3.53
CA PHE A 47 5.09 -1.91 2.44
C PHE A 47 4.35 -3.11 2.98
N LEU A 48 3.24 -3.45 2.31
CA LEU A 48 2.51 -4.71 2.42
C LEU A 48 2.66 -5.47 1.10
N GLY A 49 2.91 -6.78 1.18
CA GLY A 49 2.96 -7.64 0.00
C GLY A 49 1.67 -8.45 -0.15
N ASP A 50 1.08 -8.50 -1.35
CA ASP A 50 -0.03 -9.40 -1.64
C ASP A 50 0.31 -10.35 -2.79
N GLY A 51 -0.10 -11.61 -2.66
CA GLY A 51 0.22 -12.65 -3.65
C GLY A 51 1.67 -13.14 -3.62
N TYR A 52 2.42 -12.88 -2.55
CA TYR A 52 3.70 -13.54 -2.29
C TYR A 52 3.45 -14.68 -1.29
N THR A 53 3.85 -15.88 -1.65
CA THR A 53 3.81 -17.04 -0.74
C THR A 53 4.93 -16.96 0.29
N GLN A 54 4.89 -17.84 1.31
CA GLN A 54 5.97 -17.91 2.31
C GLN A 54 7.35 -18.14 1.69
N GLU A 55 7.41 -18.93 0.61
CA GLU A 55 8.65 -19.21 -0.11
C GLU A 55 9.15 -18.02 -0.93
N GLU A 56 8.27 -17.07 -1.27
CA GLU A 56 8.57 -15.86 -2.05
C GLU A 56 8.83 -14.61 -1.19
N MET A 57 8.91 -14.73 0.14
CA MET A 57 9.15 -13.57 1.02
C MET A 57 10.50 -12.89 0.76
N ASN A 58 11.54 -13.66 0.38
CA ASN A 58 12.81 -13.04 0.01
C ASN A 58 12.69 -12.23 -1.29
N ASP A 59 11.93 -12.73 -2.28
CA ASP A 59 11.68 -12.02 -3.54
C ASP A 59 10.87 -10.74 -3.27
N TYR A 60 9.89 -10.80 -2.34
CA TYR A 60 9.14 -9.62 -1.88
C TYR A 60 10.05 -8.53 -1.30
N ILE A 61 10.98 -8.90 -0.41
CA ILE A 61 11.91 -7.94 0.20
C ILE A 61 12.85 -7.34 -0.85
N ASP A 62 13.34 -8.16 -1.80
CA ASP A 62 14.19 -7.68 -2.89
C ASP A 62 13.40 -6.71 -3.81
N ASP A 63 12.17 -7.05 -4.18
CA ASP A 63 11.27 -6.21 -4.98
C ASP A 63 10.98 -4.85 -4.29
N VAL A 64 10.72 -4.87 -2.97
CA VAL A 64 10.57 -3.63 -2.17
C VAL A 64 11.85 -2.80 -2.21
N GLY A 65 13.00 -3.44 -2.05
CA GLY A 65 14.31 -2.78 -2.13
C GLY A 65 14.52 -2.04 -3.45
N GLU A 66 14.19 -2.68 -4.58
CA GLU A 66 14.28 -2.07 -5.92
C GLU A 66 13.36 -0.84 -6.06
N VAL A 67 12.12 -0.92 -5.58
CA VAL A 67 11.17 0.21 -5.62
C VAL A 67 11.65 1.36 -4.74
N VAL A 68 12.17 1.07 -3.55
CA VAL A 68 12.70 2.09 -2.61
C VAL A 68 13.94 2.77 -3.18
N GLU A 69 14.88 2.04 -3.79
CA GLU A 69 16.03 2.61 -4.47
C GLU A 69 15.59 3.55 -5.60
N GLY A 70 14.66 3.12 -6.43
CA GLY A 70 14.10 3.92 -7.51
C GLY A 70 13.38 5.17 -7.01
N LEU A 71 12.51 5.04 -6.01
CA LEU A 71 11.77 6.14 -5.40
C LEU A 71 12.70 7.23 -4.88
N PHE A 72 13.72 6.86 -4.11
CA PHE A 72 14.66 7.82 -3.52
C PHE A 72 15.80 8.23 -4.47
N SER A 73 15.86 7.72 -5.69
CA SER A 73 16.67 8.28 -6.77
C SER A 73 15.96 9.44 -7.47
N ALA A 74 14.62 9.52 -7.39
CA ALA A 74 13.82 10.54 -8.03
C ALA A 74 13.79 11.87 -7.23
N VAL A 75 13.90 13.01 -7.93
CA VAL A 75 13.70 14.34 -7.33
C VAL A 75 12.18 14.59 -7.22
N PRO A 76 11.68 15.14 -6.09
CA PRO A 76 12.44 15.72 -4.96
C PRO A 76 12.80 14.73 -3.85
N TYR A 77 12.34 13.48 -3.88
CA TYR A 77 12.50 12.52 -2.77
C TYR A 77 13.96 12.24 -2.42
N SER A 78 14.85 12.22 -3.40
CA SER A 78 16.29 12.07 -3.19
C SER A 78 16.90 13.14 -2.27
N ASN A 79 16.35 14.37 -2.30
CA ASN A 79 16.79 15.47 -1.44
C ASN A 79 16.29 15.34 0.01
N TYR A 80 15.25 14.54 0.23
CA TYR A 80 14.57 14.38 1.52
C TYR A 80 14.69 12.97 2.11
N ILE A 81 15.48 12.10 1.53
CA ILE A 81 15.63 10.70 1.94
C ILE A 81 15.84 10.52 3.45
N ASN A 82 16.62 11.41 4.09
CA ASN A 82 16.89 11.36 5.51
C ASN A 82 15.68 11.62 6.42
N TYR A 83 14.55 12.03 5.88
CA TYR A 83 13.32 12.25 6.62
C TYR A 83 12.38 11.04 6.62
N PHE A 84 12.73 9.98 5.92
CA PHE A 84 11.91 8.78 5.77
C PHE A 84 12.55 7.58 6.45
N ASN A 85 11.73 6.73 7.03
CA ASN A 85 12.02 5.32 7.29
C ASN A 85 11.14 4.47 6.36
N VAL A 86 11.59 3.28 6.02
CA VAL A 86 10.84 2.32 5.21
C VAL A 86 10.89 0.95 5.85
N PHE A 87 9.73 0.35 6.01
CA PHE A 87 9.51 -0.97 6.57
C PHE A 87 8.77 -1.86 5.58
N ALA A 88 9.00 -3.16 5.63
CA ALA A 88 8.21 -4.14 4.91
C ALA A 88 7.64 -5.17 5.90
N ILE A 89 6.33 -5.40 5.86
CA ILE A 89 5.68 -6.44 6.66
C ILE A 89 5.53 -7.68 5.78
N GLU A 90 6.07 -8.80 6.24
CA GLU A 90 6.11 -10.06 5.50
C GLU A 90 4.84 -10.88 5.74
N VAL A 91 3.80 -10.59 4.96
CA VAL A 91 2.48 -11.25 5.07
C VAL A 91 2.35 -12.29 3.95
N PRO A 92 2.47 -13.59 4.25
CA PRO A 92 2.39 -14.60 3.21
C PRO A 92 0.96 -14.83 2.75
N SER A 93 0.76 -14.91 1.44
CA SER A 93 -0.46 -15.37 0.79
C SER A 93 -0.46 -16.90 0.65
N ASN A 94 -1.64 -17.52 0.51
CA ASN A 94 -1.77 -18.95 0.29
C ASN A 94 -1.30 -19.34 -1.13
N GLU A 95 -1.51 -18.44 -2.10
CA GLU A 95 -1.15 -18.65 -3.51
C GLU A 95 -0.40 -17.42 -4.05
N SER A 96 0.46 -17.69 -5.04
CA SER A 96 1.24 -16.64 -5.73
C SER A 96 0.38 -15.95 -6.78
N GLY A 97 0.56 -14.62 -6.95
CA GLY A 97 -0.14 -13.84 -7.95
C GLY A 97 -1.32 -13.05 -7.40
N THR A 98 -2.30 -12.74 -8.24
CA THR A 98 -3.48 -11.94 -7.88
C THR A 98 -4.64 -12.23 -8.83
N ASP A 99 -5.86 -11.92 -8.40
CA ASP A 99 -7.03 -12.09 -9.27
C ASP A 99 -6.93 -11.20 -10.52
N HIS A 100 -7.11 -11.85 -11.65
CA HIS A 100 -7.21 -11.24 -12.97
C HIS A 100 -8.46 -11.78 -13.69
N PRO A 101 -9.65 -11.22 -13.43
CA PRO A 101 -10.92 -11.77 -13.94
C PRO A 101 -11.08 -11.69 -15.45
N GLY A 102 -10.37 -10.78 -16.13
CA GLY A 102 -10.49 -10.58 -17.59
C GLY A 102 -11.86 -10.04 -18.01
N THR A 103 -12.55 -9.32 -17.11
CA THR A 103 -13.95 -8.86 -17.30
C THR A 103 -14.06 -7.42 -17.78
N ALA A 104 -13.02 -6.62 -17.66
CA ALA A 104 -13.02 -5.25 -18.14
C ALA A 104 -13.00 -5.17 -19.66
N ASN A 105 -13.70 -4.18 -20.21
CA ASN A 105 -13.79 -4.01 -21.67
C ASN A 105 -12.49 -3.52 -22.30
N ASP A 106 -11.57 -2.99 -21.51
CA ASP A 106 -10.29 -2.42 -21.93
C ASP A 106 -9.09 -3.36 -21.67
N CYS A 107 -9.31 -4.65 -21.35
CA CYS A 107 -8.25 -5.65 -21.12
C CYS A 107 -7.33 -5.85 -22.34
N GLY A 108 -7.79 -5.56 -23.56
CA GLY A 108 -6.95 -5.71 -24.75
C GLY A 108 -6.43 -7.12 -24.94
N GLY A 109 -5.09 -7.27 -25.03
CA GLY A 109 -4.43 -8.58 -25.18
C GLY A 109 -4.50 -9.47 -23.95
N ASP A 110 -4.80 -8.94 -22.79
CA ASP A 110 -4.86 -9.68 -21.52
C ASP A 110 -6.23 -10.28 -21.21
N ALA A 111 -7.25 -9.99 -22.03
CA ALA A 111 -8.62 -10.48 -21.82
C ALA A 111 -8.76 -12.01 -21.72
N GLY A 112 -7.79 -12.77 -22.26
CA GLY A 112 -7.77 -14.25 -22.19
C GLY A 112 -7.00 -14.82 -21.01
N ASN A 113 -6.31 -13.99 -20.24
CA ASN A 113 -5.45 -14.41 -19.13
C ASN A 113 -6.22 -14.41 -17.80
N VAL A 114 -7.30 -15.19 -17.72
CA VAL A 114 -8.09 -15.30 -16.50
C VAL A 114 -7.34 -16.13 -15.47
N PHE A 115 -7.12 -15.55 -14.29
CA PHE A 115 -6.44 -16.18 -13.19
C PHE A 115 -7.07 -15.74 -11.86
N TYR A 116 -7.10 -16.65 -10.88
CA TYR A 116 -7.55 -16.39 -9.52
C TYR A 116 -6.56 -16.97 -8.55
N ALA A 117 -6.25 -16.22 -7.48
CA ALA A 117 -5.32 -16.62 -6.44
C ALA A 117 -5.90 -16.32 -5.06
N ASP A 118 -5.74 -17.24 -4.13
CA ASP A 118 -6.10 -17.05 -2.73
C ASP A 118 -5.00 -16.23 -2.03
N THR A 119 -5.15 -14.88 -2.08
CA THR A 119 -4.19 -13.94 -1.51
C THR A 119 -4.69 -13.31 -0.21
N TYR A 120 -3.78 -12.82 0.63
CA TYR A 120 -4.12 -12.34 1.97
C TYR A 120 -5.02 -11.11 1.95
N PHE A 121 -4.72 -10.15 1.06
CA PHE A 121 -5.49 -8.90 0.92
C PHE A 121 -6.51 -8.98 -0.22
N ASN A 122 -6.59 -10.12 -0.90
CA ASN A 122 -7.55 -10.39 -1.97
C ASN A 122 -7.52 -9.30 -3.06
N SER A 123 -6.31 -8.99 -3.55
CA SER A 123 -6.14 -7.99 -4.61
C SER A 123 -6.70 -8.50 -5.94
N THR A 124 -7.32 -7.60 -6.70
CA THR A 124 -7.92 -7.93 -8.00
C THR A 124 -7.75 -6.80 -9.01
N PHE A 125 -7.55 -7.19 -10.25
CA PHE A 125 -7.70 -6.31 -11.42
C PHE A 125 -9.17 -6.08 -11.79
N ASP A 126 -9.41 -5.32 -12.84
CA ASP A 126 -10.72 -5.06 -13.45
C ASP A 126 -11.72 -4.35 -12.54
N TYR A 127 -11.26 -3.72 -11.45
CA TYR A 127 -12.14 -3.05 -10.51
C TYR A 127 -12.88 -1.90 -11.22
N TYR A 128 -14.19 -1.79 -10.98
CA TYR A 128 -15.10 -0.89 -11.70
C TYR A 128 -15.08 -1.06 -13.24
N GLY A 129 -14.64 -2.22 -13.75
CA GLY A 129 -14.58 -2.49 -15.19
C GLY A 129 -13.42 -1.79 -15.90
N ILE A 130 -12.41 -1.36 -15.16
CA ILE A 130 -11.16 -0.77 -15.67
C ILE A 130 -10.03 -1.77 -15.44
N HIS A 131 -9.43 -2.25 -16.53
CA HIS A 131 -8.48 -3.36 -16.48
C HIS A 131 -7.30 -3.09 -15.54
N ARG A 132 -6.65 -1.96 -15.70
CA ARG A 132 -5.47 -1.58 -14.91
C ARG A 132 -5.77 -1.20 -13.45
N LEU A 133 -7.04 -1.10 -13.06
CA LEU A 133 -7.40 -0.70 -11.70
C LEU A 133 -7.27 -1.91 -10.78
N LEU A 134 -6.12 -1.96 -10.10
CA LEU A 134 -5.72 -3.02 -9.18
C LEU A 134 -5.96 -2.54 -7.74
N VAL A 135 -6.79 -3.26 -6.99
CA VAL A 135 -7.18 -2.86 -5.62
C VAL A 135 -7.19 -4.07 -4.68
N PRO A 136 -6.84 -3.90 -3.40
CA PRO A 136 -7.10 -4.90 -2.37
C PRO A 136 -8.58 -4.84 -1.97
N LEU A 137 -9.28 -5.98 -2.00
CA LEU A 137 -10.67 -6.05 -1.55
C LEU A 137 -10.79 -6.23 -0.04
N ASN A 138 -9.79 -6.85 0.61
CA ASN A 138 -9.75 -7.05 2.06
C ASN A 138 -8.95 -5.94 2.77
N THR A 139 -9.42 -4.70 2.65
CA THR A 139 -8.76 -3.54 3.26
C THR A 139 -8.76 -3.58 4.79
N SER A 140 -9.74 -4.24 5.42
CA SER A 140 -9.77 -4.43 6.87
C SER A 140 -8.58 -5.25 7.36
N ALA A 141 -8.23 -6.34 6.68
CA ALA A 141 -7.06 -7.13 7.02
C ALA A 141 -5.75 -6.32 6.88
N ALA A 142 -5.66 -5.45 5.87
CA ALA A 142 -4.49 -4.58 5.71
C ALA A 142 -4.34 -3.61 6.89
N TYR A 143 -5.44 -3.02 7.38
CA TYR A 143 -5.41 -2.18 8.58
C TYR A 143 -5.08 -2.97 9.84
N ASP A 144 -5.62 -4.18 10.01
CA ASP A 144 -5.32 -5.04 11.17
C ASP A 144 -3.83 -5.37 11.20
N VAL A 145 -3.25 -5.76 10.07
CA VAL A 145 -1.80 -6.02 9.93
C VAL A 145 -0.96 -4.79 10.30
N LEU A 146 -1.34 -3.61 9.82
CA LEU A 146 -0.62 -2.36 10.13
C LEU A 146 -0.67 -2.03 11.62
N ILE A 147 -1.86 -2.09 12.23
CA ILE A 147 -2.08 -1.78 13.64
C ILE A 147 -1.29 -2.73 14.54
N ASP A 148 -1.24 -4.01 14.18
CA ASP A 148 -0.61 -5.04 15.00
C ASP A 148 0.92 -5.06 14.86
N ASN A 149 1.47 -4.59 13.72
CA ASN A 149 2.90 -4.75 13.43
C ASN A 149 3.68 -3.43 13.33
N THR A 150 3.08 -2.36 12.81
CA THR A 150 3.74 -1.05 12.63
C THR A 150 2.79 0.11 12.90
N PRO A 151 2.33 0.34 14.15
CA PRO A 151 1.28 1.32 14.45
C PRO A 151 1.67 2.79 14.17
N GLN A 152 2.95 3.09 13.91
CA GLN A 152 3.45 4.43 13.56
C GLN A 152 3.55 4.66 12.04
N TRP A 153 2.84 3.90 11.22
CA TRP A 153 2.83 4.11 9.77
C TRP A 153 2.17 5.44 9.38
N ASP A 154 2.76 6.14 8.40
CA ASP A 154 2.23 7.38 7.81
C ASP A 154 1.73 7.13 6.39
N ILE A 155 2.46 6.34 5.60
CA ILE A 155 2.17 6.03 4.21
C ILE A 155 2.23 4.51 4.01
N VAL A 156 1.28 3.97 3.28
CA VAL A 156 1.23 2.54 3.00
C VAL A 156 1.28 2.29 1.50
N PHE A 157 2.22 1.48 1.10
CA PHE A 157 2.29 0.86 -0.22
C PHE A 157 1.86 -0.59 -0.15
N LEU A 158 0.98 -1.00 -1.05
CA LEU A 158 0.58 -2.40 -1.21
C LEU A 158 1.08 -2.90 -2.56
N MET A 159 2.15 -3.69 -2.53
CA MET A 159 2.77 -4.25 -3.72
C MET A 159 2.23 -5.64 -4.01
N VAL A 160 1.75 -5.84 -5.24
CA VAL A 160 1.09 -7.07 -5.67
C VAL A 160 2.01 -7.88 -6.58
N ASN A 161 2.18 -9.18 -6.27
CA ASN A 161 3.05 -10.10 -6.99
C ASN A 161 2.49 -10.48 -8.38
N THR A 162 2.54 -9.54 -9.29
CA THR A 162 2.18 -9.76 -10.69
C THR A 162 2.95 -8.80 -11.59
N THR A 163 3.30 -9.25 -12.79
CA THR A 163 3.98 -8.43 -13.80
C THR A 163 3.02 -7.69 -14.73
N ILE A 164 1.71 -7.94 -14.61
CA ILE A 164 0.68 -7.21 -15.36
C ILE A 164 0.63 -5.79 -14.82
N TYR A 165 0.66 -4.80 -15.70
CA TYR A 165 0.61 -3.39 -15.32
C TYR A 165 -0.71 -3.03 -14.64
N GLY A 166 -0.64 -2.50 -13.42
CA GLY A 166 -1.80 -1.99 -12.72
C GLY A 166 -1.45 -1.30 -11.41
N GLY A 167 -2.39 -0.48 -10.97
CA GLY A 167 -2.28 0.23 -9.70
C GLY A 167 -3.53 1.01 -9.39
N SER A 168 -3.56 1.58 -8.21
CA SER A 168 -4.60 2.49 -7.74
C SER A 168 -4.12 3.29 -6.54
N GLY A 169 -4.52 4.56 -6.48
CA GLY A 169 -4.43 5.35 -5.27
C GLY A 169 -5.62 5.10 -4.33
N GLY A 170 -5.56 5.72 -3.16
CA GLY A 170 -6.63 5.66 -2.16
C GLY A 170 -6.07 5.57 -0.75
N ALA A 171 -6.67 4.70 0.07
CA ALA A 171 -6.16 4.44 1.43
C ALA A 171 -4.77 3.81 1.42
N PHE A 172 -4.47 3.04 0.38
CA PHE A 172 -3.18 2.44 0.09
C PHE A 172 -2.79 2.80 -1.33
N ALA A 173 -1.52 3.13 -1.55
CA ALA A 173 -0.94 3.21 -2.89
C ALA A 173 -0.67 1.77 -3.36
N THR A 174 -1.57 1.20 -4.15
CA THR A 174 -1.49 -0.18 -4.62
C THR A 174 -0.86 -0.23 -6.01
N PHE A 175 0.08 -1.12 -6.24
CA PHE A 175 0.71 -1.32 -7.55
C PHE A 175 1.27 -2.73 -7.74
N SER A 176 1.35 -3.15 -8.99
CA SER A 176 1.90 -4.42 -9.38
C SER A 176 3.43 -4.40 -9.43
N ARG A 177 4.08 -5.56 -9.27
CA ARG A 177 5.50 -5.79 -9.53
C ARG A 177 5.77 -5.79 -11.05
N ASN A 178 5.79 -4.61 -11.64
CA ASN A 178 5.97 -4.38 -13.07
C ASN A 178 7.19 -3.49 -13.30
N ALA A 179 7.70 -3.43 -14.52
CA ALA A 179 8.83 -2.56 -14.85
C ALA A 179 8.58 -1.06 -14.56
N ALA A 180 7.31 -0.65 -14.41
CA ALA A 180 6.90 0.70 -14.05
C ALA A 180 6.58 0.87 -12.55
N SER A 181 6.90 -0.11 -11.68
CA SER A 181 6.55 -0.05 -10.24
C SER A 181 7.09 1.20 -9.56
N THR A 182 8.32 1.59 -9.86
CA THR A 182 8.94 2.80 -9.31
C THR A 182 8.19 4.06 -9.74
N GLU A 183 7.85 4.19 -11.01
CA GLU A 183 7.09 5.35 -11.53
C GLU A 183 5.71 5.42 -10.89
N ILE A 184 5.04 4.28 -10.72
CA ILE A 184 3.74 4.21 -10.06
C ILE A 184 3.89 4.60 -8.58
N ALA A 185 4.90 4.07 -7.86
CA ALA A 185 5.16 4.43 -6.46
C ALA A 185 5.42 5.93 -6.28
N VAL A 186 6.21 6.55 -7.17
CA VAL A 186 6.46 8.01 -7.19
C VAL A 186 5.16 8.78 -7.42
N HIS A 187 4.33 8.34 -8.37
CA HIS A 187 3.05 8.96 -8.71
C HIS A 187 2.07 8.89 -7.53
N GLU A 188 1.87 7.71 -6.97
CA GLU A 188 0.95 7.49 -5.84
C GLU A 188 1.42 8.19 -4.55
N LEU A 189 2.74 8.28 -4.33
CA LEU A 189 3.28 9.07 -3.24
C LEU A 189 3.00 10.56 -3.43
N GLY A 190 2.98 11.05 -4.66
CA GLY A 190 2.54 12.41 -5.00
C GLY A 190 1.11 12.69 -4.53
N HIS A 191 0.20 11.75 -4.71
CA HIS A 191 -1.18 11.86 -4.23
C HIS A 191 -1.26 11.78 -2.70
N SER A 192 -0.72 10.72 -2.12
CA SER A 192 -0.91 10.41 -0.69
C SER A 192 -0.13 11.34 0.23
N PHE A 193 1.09 11.72 -0.13
CA PHE A 193 1.96 12.55 0.70
C PHE A 193 1.82 14.06 0.42
N ALA A 194 1.79 14.44 -0.86
CA ALA A 194 1.79 15.86 -1.25
C ALA A 194 0.40 16.40 -1.63
N GLY A 195 -0.63 15.57 -1.67
CA GLY A 195 -2.00 15.95 -2.05
C GLY A 195 -2.10 16.46 -3.48
N LEU A 196 -1.26 15.96 -4.38
CA LEU A 196 -1.30 16.31 -5.79
C LEU A 196 -2.49 15.64 -6.47
N ALA A 197 -3.06 16.29 -7.48
CA ALA A 197 -4.01 15.68 -8.40
C ALA A 197 -3.28 15.25 -9.67
N ASP A 198 -3.89 14.29 -10.38
CA ASP A 198 -3.52 13.95 -11.74
C ASP A 198 -3.62 15.16 -12.68
N GLU A 199 -2.87 15.16 -13.76
CA GLU A 199 -2.85 16.25 -14.74
C GLU A 199 -4.11 16.29 -15.62
N TYR A 200 -4.97 15.28 -15.59
CA TYR A 200 -6.25 15.31 -16.28
C TYR A 200 -7.31 16.04 -15.47
N TRP A 201 -8.15 16.82 -16.15
CA TRP A 201 -9.06 17.76 -15.52
C TRP A 201 -10.26 17.09 -14.85
N TYR A 202 -10.49 17.46 -13.58
CA TYR A 202 -11.75 17.24 -12.87
C TYR A 202 -12.37 18.58 -12.46
N SER A 203 -13.67 18.76 -12.73
CA SER A 203 -14.38 19.98 -12.29
C SER A 203 -14.57 20.00 -10.79
N GLY A 204 -14.30 21.16 -10.18
CA GLY A 204 -14.77 21.47 -8.83
C GLY A 204 -13.82 21.17 -7.68
N TRP A 205 -12.58 20.76 -7.93
CA TRP A 205 -11.59 20.47 -6.90
C TRP A 205 -10.36 21.36 -7.05
N GLU A 206 -9.86 21.86 -5.91
CA GLU A 206 -8.55 22.47 -5.82
C GLU A 206 -7.62 21.58 -5.01
N THR A 207 -6.49 21.23 -5.58
CA THR A 207 -5.44 20.42 -4.94
C THR A 207 -4.14 21.23 -4.86
N ALA A 208 -3.06 20.66 -4.32
CA ALA A 208 -1.79 21.37 -4.18
C ALA A 208 -1.28 21.93 -5.53
N ASN A 209 -1.42 21.17 -6.61
CA ASN A 209 -0.96 21.50 -7.97
C ASN A 209 -2.05 22.04 -8.91
N MET A 210 -3.29 22.28 -8.43
CA MET A 210 -4.40 22.76 -9.27
C MET A 210 -5.08 23.97 -8.65
N THR A 211 -5.54 24.91 -9.48
CA THR A 211 -6.38 26.03 -9.06
C THR A 211 -7.38 26.39 -10.14
N GLN A 212 -8.57 26.85 -9.75
CA GLN A 212 -9.57 27.45 -10.64
C GLN A 212 -9.36 28.95 -10.82
N GLU A 213 -8.48 29.57 -10.02
CA GLU A 213 -8.20 31.01 -10.12
C GLU A 213 -7.30 31.28 -11.34
N SER A 214 -7.87 31.92 -12.35
CA SER A 214 -7.18 32.28 -13.59
C SER A 214 -6.37 33.58 -13.49
N ASN A 215 -6.64 34.41 -12.48
CA ASN A 215 -5.88 35.65 -12.26
C ASN A 215 -4.56 35.32 -11.56
N PRO A 216 -3.40 35.49 -12.20
CA PRO A 216 -2.10 35.15 -11.60
C PRO A 216 -1.80 35.96 -10.34
N LEU A 217 -2.39 37.13 -10.14
CA LEU A 217 -2.20 37.94 -8.91
C LEU A 217 -2.98 37.41 -7.72
N LEU A 218 -4.01 36.61 -7.93
CA LEU A 218 -4.86 36.00 -6.91
C LEU A 218 -4.61 34.50 -6.73
N ASN A 219 -3.86 33.93 -7.66
CA ASN A 219 -3.50 32.52 -7.66
C ASN A 219 -2.70 32.17 -6.39
N LYS A 220 -2.94 30.99 -5.83
CA LYS A 220 -2.27 30.50 -4.62
C LYS A 220 -0.74 30.38 -4.77
N TRP A 221 -0.22 30.31 -5.98
CA TRP A 221 1.21 30.29 -6.28
C TRP A 221 1.79 31.69 -6.56
N ASN A 222 0.99 32.75 -6.48
CA ASN A 222 1.44 34.12 -6.73
C ASN A 222 2.73 34.48 -5.99
N PRO A 223 2.93 34.12 -4.70
CA PRO A 223 4.17 34.44 -4.00
C PRO A 223 5.43 33.89 -4.67
N TRP A 224 5.32 32.76 -5.37
CA TRP A 224 6.45 32.11 -6.05
C TRP A 224 6.56 32.49 -7.53
N LEU A 225 5.45 32.88 -8.18
CA LEU A 225 5.45 33.24 -9.61
C LEU A 225 6.24 34.50 -9.93
N TYR A 226 6.37 35.39 -8.95
CA TYR A 226 7.01 36.71 -9.12
C TYR A 226 8.24 36.90 -8.25
N ASP A 227 8.65 35.87 -7.51
CA ASP A 227 9.91 35.88 -6.78
C ASP A 227 11.03 35.48 -7.75
N ASN A 228 11.81 36.48 -8.17
CA ASN A 228 12.92 36.29 -9.08
C ASN A 228 14.14 35.60 -8.42
N ASP A 229 14.06 35.31 -7.13
CA ASP A 229 15.13 34.65 -6.37
C ASP A 229 14.92 33.11 -6.30
N ILE A 230 13.82 32.56 -6.84
CA ILE A 230 13.60 31.14 -7.01
C ILE A 230 14.17 30.72 -8.38
N GLY A 231 15.45 30.40 -8.40
CA GLY A 231 16.17 29.91 -9.55
C GLY A 231 16.16 28.38 -9.65
#